data_5add987fe9e2b4bd276ecb7bc2fe1b36
#
_entry.id   5add987fe9e2b4bd276ecb7bc2fe1b36
#
_cell.length_a   1.000
_cell.length_b   1.000
_cell.length_c   1.000
_cell.angle_alpha   90.00
_cell.angle_beta   90.00
_cell.angle_gamma   90.00
#
_symmetry.space_group_name_H-M   'P 1'
#
loop_
_entity.id
_entity.type
_entity.pdbx_description
1 polymer ?
#
loop_
_entity_poly.entity_id
_entity_poly.type
_entity_poly.pdbx_seq_one_letter_code
_entity_poly.pdbx_strand_id
1 'polypeptide(L)'
;MWLNPLFRLADRLRRRTRRSHLDPAHALGRDGEDLAHRHLQRAGLLVVARNYRTPGGAAEVDLIARDGATLVFVEVKTRETDEFGSPDRAIDPIKKDKIRRAALNYLRRSSHDPSQVRFDVVSIVTGGRVPRLDHFRDAWTL
;
A
#
# COMPACT_ATOMS: atom_id res chain seq x y z
N MET A 1 13.33 -8.43 14.74
CA MET A 1 14.13 -8.59 13.51
C MET A 1 14.56 -7.21 13.03
N TRP A 2 15.85 -6.96 12.98
CA TRP A 2 16.43 -5.67 12.65
C TRP A 2 16.39 -5.43 11.14
N LEU A 3 15.95 -4.23 10.72
CA LEU A 3 16.12 -3.79 9.34
C LEU A 3 17.61 -3.72 8.99
N ASN A 4 17.97 -4.33 7.88
CA ASN A 4 19.29 -4.13 7.30
C ASN A 4 19.54 -2.61 7.15
N PRO A 5 20.64 -2.08 7.74
CA PRO A 5 20.94 -0.64 7.67
C PRO A 5 21.01 -0.10 6.23
N LEU A 6 21.37 -0.94 5.26
CA LEU A 6 21.40 -0.58 3.85
C LEU A 6 20.01 -0.19 3.30
N PHE A 7 18.94 -0.85 3.74
CA PHE A 7 17.59 -0.48 3.33
C PHE A 7 17.14 0.85 3.92
N ARG A 8 17.52 1.13 5.16
CA ARG A 8 17.25 2.44 5.78
C ARG A 8 17.97 3.58 5.06
N LEU A 9 19.22 3.35 4.65
CA LEU A 9 19.98 4.33 3.89
C LEU A 9 19.39 4.54 2.49
N ALA A 10 19.05 3.46 1.80
CA ALA A 10 18.42 3.54 0.49
C ALA A 10 17.09 4.32 0.54
N ASP A 11 16.27 4.13 1.58
CA ASP A 11 15.03 4.88 1.75
C ASP A 11 15.28 6.36 2.08
N ARG A 12 16.27 6.65 2.92
CA ARG A 12 16.64 8.05 3.21
C ARG A 12 17.08 8.77 1.94
N LEU A 13 17.88 8.11 1.11
CA LEU A 13 18.33 8.68 -0.18
C LEU A 13 17.15 8.88 -1.14
N ARG A 14 16.27 7.89 -1.27
CA ARG A 14 15.04 8.00 -2.08
C ARG A 14 14.13 9.12 -1.60
N ARG A 15 13.92 9.26 -0.29
CA ARG A 15 13.15 10.35 0.31
C ARG A 15 13.74 11.71 -0.02
N ARG A 16 15.06 11.85 0.08
CA ARG A 16 15.76 13.10 -0.21
C ARG A 16 15.62 13.50 -1.68
N THR A 17 15.80 12.53 -2.59
CA THR A 17 15.65 12.77 -4.04
C THR A 17 14.20 13.10 -4.41
N ARG A 18 13.22 12.40 -3.83
CA ARG A 18 11.80 12.65 -4.09
C ARG A 18 11.34 14.02 -3.61
N ARG A 19 11.77 14.45 -2.43
CA ARG A 19 11.44 15.79 -1.88
C ARG A 19 11.97 16.93 -2.73
N SER A 20 13.00 16.70 -3.53
CA SER A 20 13.55 17.72 -4.43
C SER A 20 12.79 17.84 -5.76
N HIS A 21 11.99 16.83 -6.15
CA HIS A 21 11.34 16.75 -7.46
C HIS A 21 9.82 16.58 -7.45
N LEU A 22 9.23 16.30 -6.29
CA LEU A 22 7.79 16.07 -6.14
C LEU A 22 7.20 17.05 -5.13
N ASP A 23 5.91 17.36 -5.29
CA ASP A 23 5.22 18.09 -4.24
C ASP A 23 5.18 17.28 -2.94
N PRO A 24 5.04 17.95 -1.76
CA PRO A 24 5.11 17.26 -0.46
C PRO A 24 4.09 16.13 -0.27
N ALA A 25 2.90 16.26 -0.85
CA ALA A 25 1.86 15.24 -0.72
C ALA A 25 2.22 13.96 -1.49
N HIS A 26 2.75 14.07 -2.71
CA HIS A 26 3.25 12.93 -3.48
C HIS A 26 4.46 12.27 -2.83
N ALA A 27 5.40 13.06 -2.30
CA ALA A 27 6.56 12.54 -1.59
C ALA A 27 6.14 11.75 -0.33
N LEU A 28 5.18 12.26 0.44
CA LEU A 28 4.65 11.60 1.63
C LEU A 28 3.95 10.28 1.27
N GLY A 29 3.14 10.26 0.22
CA GLY A 29 2.45 9.06 -0.25
C GLY A 29 3.43 7.96 -0.66
N ARG A 30 4.48 8.30 -1.40
CA ARG A 30 5.52 7.34 -1.83
C ARG A 30 6.37 6.83 -0.68
N ASP A 31 6.69 7.68 0.28
CA ASP A 31 7.39 7.26 1.51
C ASP A 31 6.53 6.28 2.32
N GLY A 32 5.23 6.49 2.38
CA GLY A 32 4.27 5.58 3.01
C GLY A 32 4.22 4.23 2.29
N GLU A 33 4.20 4.22 0.97
CA GLU A 33 4.23 2.98 0.18
C GLU A 33 5.52 2.19 0.40
N ASP A 34 6.65 2.84 0.52
CA ASP A 34 7.93 2.18 0.83
C ASP A 34 7.90 1.52 2.23
N LEU A 35 7.32 2.20 3.22
CA LEU A 35 7.15 1.66 4.57
C LEU A 35 6.18 0.46 4.57
N ALA A 36 5.08 0.57 3.86
CA ALA A 36 4.10 -0.51 3.71
C ALA A 36 4.72 -1.73 3.02
N HIS A 37 5.45 -1.53 1.94
CA HIS A 37 6.15 -2.59 1.21
C HIS A 37 7.06 -3.38 2.15
N ARG A 38 7.87 -2.71 2.95
CA ARG A 38 8.76 -3.36 3.90
C ARG A 38 8.03 -4.09 5.01
N HIS A 39 6.94 -3.50 5.50
CA HIS A 39 6.11 -4.15 6.48
C HIS A 39 5.56 -5.47 5.94
N LEU A 40 5.01 -5.47 4.73
CA LEU A 40 4.47 -6.68 4.09
C LEU A 40 5.55 -7.75 3.94
N GLN A 41 6.74 -7.39 3.49
CA GLN A 41 7.87 -8.33 3.38
C GLN A 41 8.22 -8.95 4.72
N ARG A 42 8.26 -8.17 5.79
CA ARG A 42 8.52 -8.68 7.14
C ARG A 42 7.42 -9.57 7.67
N ALA A 43 6.18 -9.29 7.29
CA ALA A 43 5.03 -10.12 7.64
C ALA A 43 4.96 -11.41 6.82
N GLY A 44 5.92 -11.64 5.92
CA GLY A 44 6.02 -12.85 5.11
C GLY A 44 5.24 -12.80 3.79
N LEU A 45 4.73 -11.63 3.39
CA LEU A 45 4.07 -11.47 2.11
C LEU A 45 5.09 -11.13 1.01
N LEU A 46 4.89 -11.67 -0.18
CA LEU A 46 5.71 -11.33 -1.35
C LEU A 46 5.03 -10.20 -2.13
N VAL A 47 5.62 -9.02 -2.15
CA VAL A 47 5.13 -7.91 -2.99
C VAL A 47 5.47 -8.19 -4.44
N VAL A 48 4.45 -8.25 -5.29
CA VAL A 48 4.57 -8.61 -6.72
C VAL A 48 4.34 -7.42 -7.66
N ALA A 49 3.67 -6.37 -7.19
CA ALA A 49 3.48 -5.15 -7.98
C ALA A 49 3.29 -3.93 -7.07
N ARG A 50 3.63 -2.76 -7.59
CA ARG A 50 3.40 -1.46 -6.95
C ARG A 50 2.75 -0.52 -7.94
N ASN A 51 1.86 0.34 -7.44
CA ASN A 51 1.19 1.36 -8.24
C ASN A 51 0.60 0.77 -9.53
N TYR A 52 -0.12 -0.32 -9.37
CA TYR A 52 -0.76 -0.99 -10.50
C TYR A 52 -1.94 -0.15 -10.98
N ARG A 53 -1.94 0.20 -12.26
CA ARG A 53 -2.99 0.98 -12.89
C ARG A 53 -3.63 0.23 -14.04
N THR A 54 -4.94 0.40 -14.20
CA THR A 54 -5.63 -0.06 -15.39
C THR A 54 -5.22 0.78 -16.61
N PRO A 55 -5.38 0.24 -17.84
CA PRO A 55 -5.20 1.04 -19.05
C PRO A 55 -6.00 2.33 -18.99
N GLY A 56 -5.36 3.47 -19.29
CA GLY A 56 -5.97 4.81 -19.14
C GLY A 56 -5.88 5.41 -17.74
N GLY A 57 -5.45 4.66 -16.73
CA GLY A 57 -5.18 5.16 -15.37
C GLY A 57 -6.41 5.48 -14.54
N ALA A 58 -7.62 5.02 -14.93
CA ALA A 58 -8.86 5.31 -14.21
C ALA A 58 -9.00 4.59 -12.87
N ALA A 59 -8.30 3.48 -12.70
CA ALA A 59 -8.29 2.69 -11.47
C ALA A 59 -6.85 2.30 -11.11
N GLU A 60 -6.54 2.28 -9.81
CA GLU A 60 -5.22 1.89 -9.33
C GLU A 60 -5.30 1.20 -7.97
N VAL A 61 -4.27 0.42 -7.66
CA VAL A 61 -4.00 -0.15 -6.35
C VAL A 61 -2.54 0.08 -5.98
N ASP A 62 -2.28 0.43 -4.72
CA ASP A 62 -0.95 0.85 -4.27
C ASP A 62 0.05 -0.30 -4.27
N LEU A 63 -0.32 -1.45 -3.70
CA LEU A 63 0.53 -2.64 -3.63
C LEU A 63 -0.29 -3.88 -3.92
N ILE A 64 0.34 -4.83 -4.61
CA ILE A 64 -0.19 -6.18 -4.77
C ILE A 64 0.83 -7.14 -4.19
N ALA A 65 0.38 -8.04 -3.32
CA ALA A 65 1.24 -8.99 -2.64
C ALA A 65 0.64 -10.40 -2.66
N ARG A 66 1.47 -11.39 -2.38
CA ARG A 66 1.06 -12.76 -2.15
C ARG A 66 1.26 -13.13 -0.69
N ASP A 67 0.22 -13.68 -0.09
CA ASP A 67 0.24 -14.29 1.22
C ASP A 67 -0.07 -15.79 1.03
N GLY A 68 0.97 -16.61 0.83
CA GLY A 68 0.78 -17.98 0.38
C GLY A 68 0.06 -18.05 -0.95
N ALA A 69 -1.09 -18.73 -1.00
CA ALA A 69 -1.94 -18.83 -2.18
C ALA A 69 -2.90 -17.66 -2.36
N THR A 70 -2.98 -16.75 -1.37
CA THR A 70 -3.89 -15.59 -1.41
C THR A 70 -3.23 -14.40 -2.08
N LEU A 71 -3.90 -13.80 -3.04
CA LEU A 71 -3.50 -12.54 -3.64
C LEU A 71 -4.11 -11.38 -2.84
N VAL A 72 -3.26 -10.47 -2.40
CA VAL A 72 -3.64 -9.37 -1.50
C VAL A 72 -3.48 -8.04 -2.22
N PHE A 73 -4.58 -7.31 -2.33
CA PHE A 73 -4.59 -5.94 -2.85
C PHE A 73 -4.57 -4.99 -1.66
N VAL A 74 -3.58 -4.11 -1.62
CA VAL A 74 -3.30 -3.28 -0.45
C VAL A 74 -3.45 -1.80 -0.79
N GLU A 75 -4.31 -1.13 -0.04
CA GLU A 75 -4.41 0.33 -0.01
C GLU A 75 -3.52 0.87 1.10
N VAL A 76 -2.68 1.83 0.77
CA VAL A 76 -1.81 2.51 1.73
C VAL A 76 -2.37 3.89 2.03
N LYS A 77 -2.65 4.13 3.31
CA LYS A 77 -3.10 5.43 3.84
C LYS A 77 -2.00 6.07 4.65
N THR A 78 -1.47 7.18 4.18
CA THR A 78 -0.46 7.95 4.92
C THR A 78 -1.07 9.26 5.40
N ARG A 79 -0.96 9.54 6.69
CA ARG A 79 -1.46 10.74 7.34
C ARG A 79 -0.44 11.26 8.33
N GLU A 80 -0.47 12.57 8.60
CA GLU A 80 0.34 13.16 9.67
C GLU A 80 -0.25 12.83 11.05
N THR A 81 -1.58 12.81 11.18
CA THR A 81 -2.29 12.54 12.42
C THR A 81 -3.42 11.53 12.20
N ASP A 82 -3.92 10.94 13.28
CA ASP A 82 -5.07 10.03 13.30
C ASP A 82 -6.36 10.68 13.83
N GLU A 83 -6.43 12.00 13.85
CA GLU A 83 -7.57 12.77 14.41
C GLU A 83 -8.91 12.52 13.67
N PHE A 84 -8.87 12.00 12.47
CA PHE A 84 -10.05 11.80 11.60
C PHE A 84 -10.64 10.38 11.65
N GLY A 85 -10.34 9.61 12.69
CA GLY A 85 -10.92 8.29 12.91
C GLY A 85 -10.07 7.13 12.36
N SER A 86 -10.63 5.93 12.42
CA SER A 86 -9.95 4.70 12.03
C SER A 86 -9.71 4.66 10.50
N PRO A 87 -8.48 4.36 10.04
CA PRO A 87 -8.13 4.39 8.62
C PRO A 87 -8.88 3.37 7.75
N ASP A 88 -9.23 2.23 8.30
CA ASP A 88 -10.00 1.20 7.60
C ASP A 88 -11.41 1.67 7.24
N ARG A 89 -12.00 2.54 8.06
CA ARG A 89 -13.29 3.17 7.81
C ARG A 89 -13.23 4.38 6.88
N ALA A 90 -12.03 4.90 6.63
CA ALA A 90 -11.84 6.13 5.86
C ALA A 90 -11.71 5.88 4.35
N ILE A 91 -11.78 4.65 3.88
CA ILE A 91 -11.83 4.34 2.46
C ILE A 91 -13.27 4.47 1.98
N ASP A 92 -13.52 5.52 1.19
CA ASP A 92 -14.85 5.76 0.67
C ASP A 92 -15.27 4.74 -0.42
N PRO A 93 -16.56 4.63 -0.74
CA PRO A 93 -17.05 3.69 -1.75
C PRO A 93 -16.46 3.89 -3.14
N ILE A 94 -16.14 5.14 -3.52
CA ILE A 94 -15.52 5.45 -4.82
C ILE A 94 -14.11 4.88 -4.89
N LYS A 95 -13.33 5.03 -3.83
CA LYS A 95 -11.98 4.46 -3.75
C LYS A 95 -11.99 2.94 -3.74
N LYS A 96 -12.90 2.33 -3.00
CA LYS A 96 -13.09 0.87 -3.00
C LYS A 96 -13.43 0.34 -4.39
N ASP A 97 -14.28 1.04 -5.13
CA ASP A 97 -14.64 0.66 -6.49
C ASP A 97 -13.43 0.73 -7.45
N LYS A 98 -12.61 1.77 -7.34
CA LYS A 98 -11.38 1.90 -8.12
C LYS A 98 -10.39 0.76 -7.82
N ILE A 99 -10.20 0.42 -6.55
CA ILE A 99 -9.33 -0.70 -6.16
C ILE A 99 -9.89 -2.02 -6.70
N ARG A 100 -11.20 -2.23 -6.58
CA ARG A 100 -11.87 -3.41 -7.12
C ARG A 100 -11.67 -3.56 -8.63
N ARG A 101 -11.84 -2.49 -9.40
CA ARG A 101 -11.62 -2.51 -10.86
C ARG A 101 -10.18 -2.84 -11.21
N ALA A 102 -9.21 -2.26 -10.50
CA ALA A 102 -7.80 -2.59 -10.68
C ALA A 102 -7.52 -4.05 -10.35
N ALA A 103 -8.09 -4.56 -9.27
CA ALA A 103 -7.96 -5.95 -8.87
C ALA A 103 -8.53 -6.91 -9.92
N LEU A 104 -9.74 -6.66 -10.40
CA LEU A 104 -10.36 -7.48 -11.45
C LEU A 104 -9.55 -7.47 -12.76
N ASN A 105 -9.00 -6.32 -13.13
CA ASN A 105 -8.12 -6.21 -14.28
C ASN A 105 -6.85 -7.05 -14.10
N TYR A 106 -6.21 -6.94 -12.94
CA TYR A 106 -5.02 -7.73 -12.62
C TYR A 106 -5.31 -9.24 -12.64
N LEU A 107 -6.41 -9.67 -12.03
CA LEU A 107 -6.82 -11.07 -12.00
C LEU A 107 -7.01 -11.66 -13.38
N ARG A 108 -7.64 -10.92 -14.30
CA ARG A 108 -7.83 -11.36 -15.69
C ARG A 108 -6.51 -11.55 -16.43
N ARG A 109 -5.48 -10.79 -16.06
CA ARG A 109 -4.15 -10.85 -16.70
C ARG A 109 -3.23 -11.89 -16.07
N SER A 110 -3.45 -12.28 -14.83
CA SER A 110 -2.51 -13.07 -14.04
C SER A 110 -2.89 -14.55 -13.90
N SER A 111 -4.01 -14.98 -14.40
CA SER A 111 -4.51 -16.38 -14.26
C SER A 111 -4.60 -16.86 -12.81
N HIS A 112 -4.75 -15.93 -11.85
CA HIS A 112 -4.92 -16.28 -10.44
C HIS A 112 -6.36 -16.67 -10.15
N ASP A 113 -6.54 -17.59 -9.18
CA ASP A 113 -7.88 -18.00 -8.72
C ASP A 113 -8.59 -16.82 -8.02
N PRO A 114 -9.70 -16.29 -8.58
CA PRO A 114 -10.40 -15.14 -7.98
C PRO A 114 -11.04 -15.44 -6.63
N SER A 115 -11.19 -16.71 -6.23
CA SER A 115 -11.68 -17.07 -4.89
C SER A 115 -10.63 -16.83 -3.78
N GLN A 116 -9.36 -16.72 -4.15
CA GLN A 116 -8.24 -16.53 -3.23
C GLN A 116 -7.70 -15.11 -3.28
N VAL A 117 -8.55 -14.16 -2.93
CA VAL A 117 -8.26 -12.73 -2.96
C VAL A 117 -8.63 -12.11 -1.62
N ARG A 118 -7.80 -11.16 -1.18
CA ARG A 118 -8.02 -10.39 0.03
C ARG A 118 -7.70 -8.91 -0.22
N PHE A 119 -8.43 -8.04 0.46
CA PHE A 119 -8.17 -6.60 0.46
C PHE A 119 -7.69 -6.15 1.83
N ASP A 120 -6.51 -5.57 1.88
CA ASP A 120 -5.90 -5.07 3.10
C ASP A 120 -5.73 -3.55 3.05
N VAL A 121 -5.70 -2.94 4.22
CA VAL A 121 -5.32 -1.53 4.39
C VAL A 121 -4.09 -1.45 5.26
N VAL A 122 -3.09 -0.70 4.84
CA VAL A 122 -1.95 -0.32 5.66
C VAL A 122 -2.04 1.16 5.94
N SER A 123 -2.18 1.51 7.21
CA SER A 123 -2.25 2.89 7.69
C SER A 123 -0.91 3.30 8.28
N ILE A 124 -0.44 4.48 7.90
CA ILE A 124 0.82 5.03 8.39
C ILE A 124 0.56 6.44 8.90
N VAL A 125 0.86 6.68 10.18
CA VAL A 125 0.80 7.98 10.83
C VAL A 125 2.22 8.48 11.04
N THR A 126 2.57 9.64 10.48
CA THR A 126 3.94 10.15 10.40
C THR A 126 4.24 11.31 11.34
N GLY A 127 3.24 11.89 12.00
CA GLY A 127 3.39 13.10 12.83
C GLY A 127 4.13 12.92 14.15
N GLY A 128 4.47 11.68 14.55
CA GLY A 128 5.28 11.39 15.72
C GLY A 128 6.77 11.28 15.39
N ARG A 129 7.60 10.98 16.42
CA ARG A 129 9.04 10.75 16.24
C ARG A 129 9.33 9.56 15.31
N VAL A 130 8.50 8.53 15.41
CA VAL A 130 8.59 7.31 14.62
C VAL A 130 7.24 7.11 13.93
N PRO A 131 7.22 6.77 12.64
CA PRO A 131 5.98 6.42 11.97
C PRO A 131 5.28 5.25 12.66
N ARG A 132 3.99 5.39 12.92
CA ARG A 132 3.15 4.28 13.41
C ARG A 132 2.48 3.63 12.20
N LEU A 133 2.59 2.31 12.11
CA LEU A 133 2.00 1.53 11.05
C LEU A 133 1.01 0.53 11.64
N ASP A 134 -0.21 0.52 11.10
CA ASP A 134 -1.25 -0.46 11.41
C ASP A 134 -1.66 -1.19 10.13
N HIS A 135 -1.77 -2.51 10.20
CA HIS A 135 -2.15 -3.36 9.08
C HIS A 135 -3.52 -4.00 9.36
N PHE A 136 -4.52 -3.62 8.58
CA PHE A 136 -5.87 -4.16 8.65
C PHE A 136 -6.03 -5.21 7.55
N ARG A 137 -6.01 -6.48 7.94
CA ARG A 137 -6.19 -7.59 7.02
C ARG A 137 -7.66 -7.80 6.74
N ASP A 138 -7.99 -8.16 5.50
CA ASP A 138 -9.36 -8.47 5.08
C ASP A 138 -10.33 -7.34 5.43
N ALA A 139 -9.94 -6.12 5.09
CA ALA A 139 -10.67 -4.91 5.46
C ALA A 139 -12.04 -4.78 4.76
N TRP A 140 -12.17 -5.36 3.56
CA TRP A 140 -13.44 -5.50 2.84
C TRP A 140 -13.38 -6.65 1.84
N THR A 141 -14.52 -7.01 1.27
CA THR A 141 -14.66 -8.04 0.23
C THR A 141 -14.99 -7.45 -1.13
N LEU A 142 -14.76 -8.22 -2.18
CA LEU A 142 -15.15 -7.87 -3.56
C LEU A 142 -16.67 -7.66 -3.69
#